data_eed7283532e6f606fd1096f010497256
#
_entry.id   eed7283532e6f606fd1096f010497256
#
_cell.length_a   1.000
_cell.length_b   1.000
_cell.length_c   1.000
_cell.angle_alpha   90.00
_cell.angle_beta   90.00
_cell.angle_gamma   90.00
#
_symmetry.space_group_name_H-M   'P 1'
#
loop_
_entity.id
_entity.type
_entity.pdbx_description
1 polymer ?
#
loop_
_entity_poly.entity_id
_entity_poly.type
_entity_poly.pdbx_seq_one_letter_code
_entity_poly.pdbx_strand_id
1 'polypeptide(L)'
;FRVGDKILQNKNTEMASNGDLGRILDCITDEDGNARAVIGFPDGRQVQYEADQMEMIEHANATTIHKAQGSECPVVIIPWVKAFYMMLKRNILYTGVTRAKSKVYLVGEWAAVCQAIHTDDSGTRNTILSERIVQYYDQYQSEQKPEMEQFKLVV
;
A
#
# COMPACT_ATOMS: atom_id res chain seq x y z
N PHE A 1 -14.08 -7.16 -19.42
CA PHE A 1 -13.41 -8.27 -18.72
C PHE A 1 -13.59 -9.58 -19.51
N ARG A 2 -12.62 -10.46 -19.43
CA ARG A 2 -12.61 -11.77 -20.09
C ARG A 2 -12.13 -12.85 -19.15
N VAL A 3 -12.52 -14.09 -19.39
CA VAL A 3 -11.98 -15.25 -18.66
C VAL A 3 -10.45 -15.28 -18.77
N GLY A 4 -9.80 -15.41 -17.63
CA GLY A 4 -8.35 -15.38 -17.49
C GLY A 4 -7.75 -14.02 -17.16
N ASP A 5 -8.51 -12.92 -17.26
CA ASP A 5 -8.01 -11.60 -16.87
C ASP A 5 -7.65 -11.55 -15.39
N LYS A 6 -6.53 -10.90 -15.08
CA LYS A 6 -6.16 -10.57 -13.71
C LYS A 6 -6.93 -9.33 -13.28
N ILE A 7 -7.47 -9.37 -12.08
CA ILE A 7 -8.21 -8.26 -11.49
C ILE A 7 -7.63 -7.86 -10.14
N LEU A 8 -7.88 -6.62 -9.79
CA LEU A 8 -7.62 -6.05 -8.48
C LEU A 8 -8.95 -5.57 -7.88
N GLN A 9 -9.23 -5.95 -6.66
CA GLN A 9 -10.35 -5.45 -5.89
C GLN A 9 -10.07 -4.02 -5.41
N ASN A 10 -10.99 -3.08 -5.65
CA ASN A 10 -10.82 -1.68 -5.29
C ASN A 10 -11.61 -1.25 -4.05
N LYS A 11 -12.57 -2.06 -3.62
CA LYS A 11 -13.43 -1.75 -2.47
C LYS A 11 -13.49 -2.97 -1.55
N ASN A 12 -13.65 -2.74 -0.25
CA ASN A 12 -13.92 -3.81 0.69
C ASN A 12 -15.35 -4.30 0.53
N THR A 13 -15.52 -5.61 0.46
CA THR A 13 -16.80 -6.32 0.50
C THR A 13 -16.75 -7.38 1.60
N GLU A 14 -17.85 -8.07 1.85
CA GLU A 14 -17.85 -9.19 2.80
C GLU A 14 -16.93 -10.35 2.35
N MET A 15 -16.74 -10.50 1.04
CA MET A 15 -16.05 -11.64 0.44
C MET A 15 -14.65 -11.33 -0.07
N ALA A 16 -14.30 -10.04 -0.27
CA ALA A 16 -13.00 -9.62 -0.79
C ALA A 16 -12.59 -8.24 -0.26
N SER A 17 -11.30 -8.06 -0.01
CA SER A 17 -10.72 -6.83 0.51
C SER A 17 -10.12 -5.97 -0.59
N ASN A 18 -10.10 -4.65 -0.36
CA ASN A 18 -9.38 -3.73 -1.23
C ASN A 18 -7.89 -4.12 -1.32
N GLY A 19 -7.40 -4.31 -2.53
CA GLY A 19 -6.04 -4.78 -2.79
C GLY A 19 -5.93 -6.27 -3.10
N ASP A 20 -7.00 -7.06 -2.92
CA ASP A 20 -7.01 -8.47 -3.27
C ASP A 20 -6.83 -8.64 -4.79
N LEU A 21 -5.90 -9.51 -5.17
CA LEU A 21 -5.65 -9.89 -6.55
C LEU A 21 -6.38 -11.18 -6.87
N GLY A 22 -7.14 -11.18 -7.94
CA GLY A 22 -7.87 -12.35 -8.41
C GLY A 22 -7.71 -12.60 -9.91
N ARG A 23 -8.39 -13.62 -10.38
CA ARG A 23 -8.49 -13.95 -11.80
C ARG A 23 -9.93 -14.28 -12.15
N ILE A 24 -10.41 -13.80 -13.29
CA ILE A 24 -11.73 -14.16 -13.80
C ILE A 24 -11.67 -15.62 -14.25
N LEU A 25 -12.47 -16.45 -13.61
CA LEU A 25 -12.60 -17.87 -13.90
C LEU A 25 -13.69 -18.12 -14.95
N ASP A 26 -14.80 -17.36 -14.84
CA ASP A 26 -15.93 -17.49 -15.74
C ASP A 26 -16.65 -16.15 -15.92
N CYS A 27 -17.27 -15.96 -17.08
CA CYS A 27 -18.16 -14.84 -17.38
C CYS A 27 -19.47 -15.42 -17.90
N ILE A 28 -20.54 -15.22 -17.15
CA ILE A 28 -21.87 -15.75 -17.44
C ILE A 28 -22.76 -14.56 -17.80
N THR A 29 -23.53 -14.68 -18.85
CA THR A 29 -24.61 -13.75 -19.16
C THR A 29 -25.91 -14.50 -18.99
N ASP A 30 -26.82 -14.00 -18.16
CA ASP A 30 -28.12 -14.61 -17.95
C ASP A 30 -29.07 -14.36 -19.13
N GLU A 31 -30.26 -14.96 -19.08
CA GLU A 31 -31.29 -14.82 -20.14
C GLU A 31 -31.80 -13.36 -20.27
N ASP A 32 -31.69 -12.58 -19.20
CA ASP A 32 -32.08 -11.15 -19.13
C ASP A 32 -30.94 -10.22 -19.62
N GLY A 33 -29.78 -10.78 -19.99
CA GLY A 33 -28.62 -10.02 -20.49
C GLY A 33 -27.73 -9.44 -19.39
N ASN A 34 -27.94 -9.79 -18.12
CA ASN A 34 -27.08 -9.35 -17.04
C ASN A 34 -25.78 -10.14 -17.02
N ALA A 35 -24.66 -9.44 -17.03
CA ALA A 35 -23.34 -10.04 -16.97
C ALA A 35 -22.97 -10.35 -15.50
N ARG A 36 -22.47 -11.56 -15.27
CA ARG A 36 -21.89 -12.01 -13.99
C ARG A 36 -20.47 -12.50 -14.23
N ALA A 37 -19.60 -12.31 -13.27
CA ALA A 37 -18.25 -12.83 -13.30
C ALA A 37 -17.96 -13.67 -12.06
N VAL A 38 -17.30 -14.80 -12.26
CA VAL A 38 -16.77 -15.61 -11.15
C VAL A 38 -15.27 -15.32 -11.05
N ILE A 39 -14.86 -14.83 -9.88
CA ILE A 39 -13.46 -14.46 -9.62
C ILE A 39 -12.87 -15.43 -8.61
N GLY A 40 -11.74 -16.04 -8.96
CA GLY A 40 -10.95 -16.89 -8.08
C GLY A 40 -9.80 -16.10 -7.48
N PHE A 41 -9.62 -16.21 -6.16
CA PHE A 41 -8.53 -15.62 -5.41
C PHE A 41 -7.46 -16.66 -5.06
N PRO A 42 -6.19 -16.24 -4.82
CA PRO A 42 -5.09 -17.16 -4.54
C PRO A 42 -5.27 -18.05 -3.31
N ASP A 43 -6.12 -17.64 -2.36
CA ASP A 43 -6.47 -18.39 -1.15
C ASP A 43 -7.53 -19.48 -1.38
N GLY A 44 -7.97 -19.65 -2.63
CA GLY A 44 -8.98 -20.65 -3.03
C GLY A 44 -10.42 -20.16 -2.95
N ARG A 45 -10.68 -18.94 -2.47
CA ARG A 45 -12.03 -18.35 -2.50
C ARG A 45 -12.46 -18.12 -3.95
N GLN A 46 -13.73 -18.37 -4.21
CA GLN A 46 -14.40 -17.98 -5.45
C GLN A 46 -15.58 -17.09 -5.12
N VAL A 47 -15.64 -15.95 -5.73
CA VAL A 47 -16.65 -14.92 -5.48
C VAL A 47 -17.35 -14.58 -6.77
N GLN A 48 -18.67 -14.58 -6.75
CA GLN A 48 -19.49 -14.15 -7.87
C GLN A 48 -19.78 -12.66 -7.77
N TYR A 49 -19.58 -11.96 -8.87
CA TYR A 49 -19.85 -10.53 -9.02
C TYR A 49 -20.99 -10.32 -10.00
N GLU A 50 -21.98 -9.59 -9.56
CA GLU A 50 -23.07 -9.11 -10.40
C GLU A 50 -22.64 -7.89 -11.21
N ALA A 51 -23.44 -7.49 -12.20
CA ALA A 51 -23.10 -6.41 -13.12
C ALA A 51 -22.78 -5.07 -12.43
N ASP A 52 -23.52 -4.71 -11.38
CA ASP A 52 -23.33 -3.52 -10.57
C ASP A 52 -22.06 -3.57 -9.70
N GLN A 53 -21.63 -4.77 -9.33
CA GLN A 53 -20.42 -5.01 -8.54
C GLN A 53 -19.15 -4.98 -9.38
N MET A 54 -19.25 -5.05 -10.71
CA MET A 54 -18.09 -5.00 -11.61
C MET A 54 -17.32 -3.65 -11.51
N GLU A 55 -17.94 -2.59 -11.00
CA GLU A 55 -17.26 -1.34 -10.70
C GLU A 55 -16.28 -1.42 -9.52
N MET A 56 -16.37 -2.49 -8.71
CA MET A 56 -15.50 -2.72 -7.57
C MET A 56 -14.16 -3.35 -7.95
N ILE A 57 -14.01 -3.74 -9.20
CA ILE A 57 -12.80 -4.39 -9.72
C ILE A 57 -12.19 -3.62 -10.88
N GLU A 58 -10.88 -3.74 -11.03
CA GLU A 58 -10.14 -3.20 -12.18
C GLU A 58 -9.16 -4.23 -12.74
N HIS A 59 -8.69 -4.02 -13.97
CA HIS A 59 -7.65 -4.87 -14.54
C HIS A 59 -6.33 -4.75 -13.76
N ALA A 60 -5.74 -5.88 -13.36
CA ALA A 60 -4.50 -5.96 -12.62
C ALA A 60 -3.28 -6.31 -13.50
N ASN A 61 -3.27 -5.85 -14.75
CA ASN A 61 -2.11 -6.01 -15.63
C ASN A 61 -0.93 -5.16 -15.20
N ALA A 62 -1.22 -4.03 -14.55
CA ALA A 62 -0.27 -3.18 -13.86
C ALA A 62 -0.95 -2.61 -12.60
N THR A 63 -0.15 -2.25 -11.61
CA THR A 63 -0.63 -1.64 -10.37
C THR A 63 0.26 -0.48 -9.99
N THR A 64 -0.21 0.41 -9.13
CA THR A 64 0.63 1.49 -8.61
C THR A 64 1.53 0.97 -7.49
N ILE A 65 2.68 1.63 -7.28
CA ILE A 65 3.59 1.29 -6.17
C ILE A 65 2.86 1.37 -4.82
N HIS A 66 1.95 2.32 -4.66
CA HIS A 66 1.17 2.48 -3.42
C HIS A 66 0.22 1.29 -3.18
N LYS A 67 -0.52 0.85 -4.20
CA LYS A 67 -1.40 -0.33 -4.09
C LYS A 67 -0.63 -1.64 -3.90
N ALA A 68 0.63 -1.69 -4.38
CA ALA A 68 1.51 -2.85 -4.20
C ALA A 68 2.16 -2.92 -2.81
N GLN A 69 1.92 -1.96 -1.92
CA GLN A 69 2.44 -2.02 -0.55
C GLN A 69 1.89 -3.23 0.20
N GLY A 70 2.79 -3.98 0.85
CA GLY A 70 2.44 -5.22 1.55
C GLY A 70 2.47 -6.47 0.67
N SER A 71 2.44 -6.35 -0.67
CA SER A 71 2.56 -7.48 -1.59
C SER A 71 4.00 -7.65 -2.08
N GLU A 72 4.32 -8.86 -2.54
CA GLU A 72 5.64 -9.20 -3.09
C GLU A 72 5.49 -9.99 -4.39
N CYS A 73 6.38 -9.73 -5.33
CA CYS A 73 6.43 -10.43 -6.62
C CYS A 73 7.83 -10.96 -6.90
N PRO A 74 7.98 -12.08 -7.60
CA PRO A 74 9.30 -12.58 -7.99
C PRO A 74 10.10 -11.57 -8.81
N VAL A 75 9.45 -10.89 -9.74
CA VAL A 75 10.04 -9.89 -10.64
C VAL A 75 9.14 -8.65 -10.68
N VAL A 76 9.74 -7.49 -10.56
CA VAL A 76 9.04 -6.19 -10.63
C VAL A 76 9.64 -5.37 -11.78
N ILE A 77 8.78 -4.81 -12.60
CA ILE A 77 9.15 -3.92 -13.70
C ILE A 77 8.53 -2.56 -13.42
N ILE A 78 9.35 -1.53 -13.30
CA ILE A 78 8.90 -0.18 -12.95
C ILE A 78 9.28 0.78 -14.07
N PRO A 79 8.31 1.40 -14.77
CA PRO A 79 8.59 2.50 -15.67
C PRO A 79 9.02 3.73 -14.84
N TRP A 80 10.19 4.31 -15.16
CA TRP A 80 10.77 5.40 -14.41
C TRP A 80 11.19 6.53 -15.36
N VAL A 81 10.26 7.47 -15.59
CA VAL A 81 10.41 8.54 -16.58
C VAL A 81 10.17 9.91 -15.96
N LYS A 82 10.81 10.95 -16.48
CA LYS A 82 10.70 12.34 -15.98
C LYS A 82 9.25 12.86 -16.00
N ALA A 83 8.40 12.34 -16.88
CA ALA A 83 6.98 12.71 -16.90
C ALA A 83 6.28 12.50 -15.54
N PHE A 84 6.79 11.58 -14.72
CA PHE A 84 6.27 11.30 -13.38
C PHE A 84 6.96 12.11 -12.27
N TYR A 85 7.43 13.34 -12.57
CA TYR A 85 8.30 14.14 -11.69
C TYR A 85 7.79 14.27 -10.25
N MET A 86 6.45 14.34 -10.04
CA MET A 86 5.82 14.39 -8.71
C MET A 86 6.08 13.12 -7.88
N MET A 87 6.30 11.99 -8.55
CA MET A 87 6.51 10.66 -7.95
C MET A 87 7.98 10.26 -7.90
N LEU A 88 8.88 11.09 -8.45
CA LEU A 88 10.33 10.81 -8.44
C LEU A 88 10.92 11.13 -7.07
N LYS A 89 10.56 10.30 -6.07
CA LYS A 89 10.95 10.44 -4.67
C LYS A 89 11.64 9.17 -4.18
N ARG A 90 12.60 9.33 -3.27
CA ARG A 90 13.41 8.23 -2.71
C ARG A 90 12.54 7.15 -2.08
N ASN A 91 11.56 7.54 -1.28
CA ASN A 91 10.65 6.61 -0.59
C ASN A 91 9.79 5.79 -1.57
N ILE A 92 9.36 6.38 -2.69
CA ILE A 92 8.57 5.69 -3.71
C ILE A 92 9.46 4.69 -4.47
N LEU A 93 10.67 5.11 -4.86
CA LEU A 93 11.65 4.23 -5.49
C LEU A 93 11.98 3.04 -4.58
N TYR A 94 12.29 3.30 -3.32
CA TYR A 94 12.57 2.26 -2.33
C TYR A 94 11.39 1.29 -2.18
N THR A 95 10.17 1.82 -2.01
CA THR A 95 8.96 0.99 -1.88
C THR A 95 8.76 0.08 -3.10
N GLY A 96 8.93 0.62 -4.30
CA GLY A 96 8.80 -0.16 -5.53
C GLY A 96 9.86 -1.26 -5.67
N VAL A 97 11.11 -0.93 -5.41
CA VAL A 97 12.24 -1.88 -5.50
C VAL A 97 12.09 -3.02 -4.48
N THR A 98 11.66 -2.70 -3.26
CA THR A 98 11.48 -3.70 -2.20
C THR A 98 10.29 -4.64 -2.39
N ARG A 99 9.47 -4.44 -3.43
CA ARG A 99 8.40 -5.40 -3.81
C ARG A 99 8.94 -6.64 -4.53
N ALA A 100 10.18 -6.59 -5.02
CA ALA A 100 10.76 -7.70 -5.76
C ALA A 100 11.47 -8.69 -4.84
N LYS A 101 11.16 -9.99 -5.02
CA LYS A 101 11.88 -11.08 -4.35
C LYS A 101 13.22 -11.41 -5.02
N SER A 102 13.31 -11.30 -6.34
CA SER A 102 14.50 -11.73 -7.08
C SER A 102 15.07 -10.68 -8.04
N LYS A 103 14.24 -9.98 -8.82
CA LYS A 103 14.71 -9.05 -9.84
C LYS A 103 13.85 -7.80 -9.94
N VAL A 104 14.51 -6.67 -10.16
CA VAL A 104 13.86 -5.40 -10.52
C VAL A 104 14.40 -4.92 -11.85
N TYR A 105 13.50 -4.49 -12.72
CA TYR A 105 13.83 -3.78 -13.95
C TYR A 105 13.30 -2.36 -13.86
N LEU A 106 14.20 -1.38 -13.83
CA LEU A 106 13.85 0.03 -14.00
C LEU A 106 13.91 0.34 -15.49
N VAL A 107 12.80 0.71 -16.11
CA VAL A 107 12.69 0.99 -17.54
C VAL A 107 12.41 2.47 -17.74
N GLY A 108 13.31 3.19 -18.41
CA GLY A 108 13.11 4.60 -18.68
C GLY A 108 14.40 5.42 -18.62
N GLU A 109 14.34 6.57 -17.95
CA GLU A 109 15.41 7.56 -17.99
C GLU A 109 16.29 7.50 -16.73
N TRP A 110 17.60 7.29 -16.91
CA TRP A 110 18.54 7.29 -15.80
C TRP A 110 18.49 8.58 -14.97
N ALA A 111 18.28 9.72 -15.63
CA ALA A 111 18.16 11.01 -14.94
C ALA A 111 16.94 11.06 -13.98
N ALA A 112 15.85 10.36 -14.30
CA ALA A 112 14.69 10.25 -13.41
C ALA A 112 15.02 9.40 -12.18
N VAL A 113 15.82 8.35 -12.32
CA VAL A 113 16.32 7.54 -11.19
C VAL A 113 17.20 8.39 -10.28
N CYS A 114 18.15 9.11 -10.85
CA CYS A 114 19.03 10.02 -10.09
C CYS A 114 18.21 11.09 -9.34
N GLN A 115 17.22 11.68 -10.00
CA GLN A 115 16.33 12.64 -9.35
C GLN A 115 15.63 12.02 -8.14
N ALA A 116 15.05 10.84 -8.30
CA ALA A 116 14.37 10.16 -7.20
C ALA A 116 15.29 9.87 -6.01
N ILE A 117 16.52 9.45 -6.27
CA ILE A 117 17.50 9.17 -5.21
C ILE A 117 17.81 10.43 -4.39
N HIS A 118 17.88 11.59 -5.04
CA HIS A 118 18.20 12.86 -4.39
C HIS A 118 16.99 13.57 -3.78
N THR A 119 15.76 13.21 -4.18
CA THR A 119 14.53 13.82 -3.64
C THR A 119 14.08 13.09 -2.39
N ASP A 120 14.28 13.72 -1.24
CA ASP A 120 13.88 13.19 0.06
C ASP A 120 12.88 14.13 0.73
N ASP A 121 11.64 13.67 0.86
CA ASP A 121 10.55 14.41 1.52
C ASP A 121 10.38 14.00 3.01
N SER A 122 11.24 13.15 3.55
CA SER A 122 11.08 12.63 4.91
C SER A 122 11.16 13.74 5.97
N GLY A 123 11.91 14.81 5.68
CA GLY A 123 12.06 15.98 6.56
C GLY A 123 10.88 16.95 6.56
N THR A 124 9.93 16.82 5.62
CA THR A 124 8.80 17.77 5.48
C THR A 124 7.52 17.30 6.18
N ARG A 125 7.57 16.18 6.89
CA ARG A 125 6.41 15.71 7.66
C ARG A 125 6.21 16.62 8.87
N ASN A 126 5.19 17.47 8.82
CA ASN A 126 4.73 18.27 9.94
C ASN A 126 4.06 17.36 10.99
N THR A 127 4.86 16.60 11.73
CA THR A 127 4.38 15.84 12.86
C THR A 127 4.90 16.52 14.12
N ILE A 128 4.01 16.78 15.06
CA ILE A 128 4.38 17.23 16.41
C ILE A 128 4.75 16.05 17.32
N LEU A 129 5.10 14.89 16.74
CA LEU A 129 5.35 13.67 17.52
C LEU A 129 6.54 13.84 18.46
N SER A 130 7.64 14.46 17.99
CA SER A 130 8.81 14.74 18.83
C SER A 130 8.48 15.63 20.02
N GLU A 131 7.71 16.68 19.78
CA GLU A 131 7.27 17.60 20.83
C GLU A 131 6.33 16.89 21.83
N ARG A 132 5.40 16.08 21.34
CA ARG A 132 4.53 15.26 22.19
C ARG A 132 5.29 14.25 23.03
N ILE A 133 6.30 13.57 22.45
CA ILE A 133 7.13 12.63 23.22
C ILE A 133 7.84 13.36 24.36
N VAL A 134 8.42 14.52 24.10
CA VAL A 134 9.07 15.34 25.17
C VAL A 134 8.04 15.73 26.23
N GLN A 135 6.87 16.26 25.85
CA GLN A 135 5.82 16.64 26.79
C GLN A 135 5.37 15.47 27.66
N TYR A 136 5.10 14.31 27.07
CA TYR A 136 4.72 13.11 27.84
C TYR A 136 5.84 12.61 28.75
N TYR A 137 7.08 12.69 28.30
CA TYR A 137 8.23 12.31 29.12
C TYR A 137 8.38 13.22 30.33
N ASP A 138 8.27 14.53 30.14
CA ASP A 138 8.35 15.54 31.24
C ASP A 138 7.17 15.37 32.22
N GLN A 139 5.96 15.14 31.73
CA GLN A 139 4.80 14.83 32.54
C GLN A 139 5.02 13.54 33.34
N TYR A 140 5.48 12.47 32.71
CA TYR A 140 5.78 11.22 33.39
C TYR A 140 6.85 11.35 34.47
N GLN A 141 7.90 12.13 34.23
CA GLN A 141 8.94 12.44 35.23
C GLN A 141 8.39 13.25 36.38
N SER A 142 7.47 14.18 36.14
CA SER A 142 6.83 15.00 37.21
C SER A 142 5.89 14.18 38.08
N GLU A 143 5.17 13.21 37.47
CA GLU A 143 4.26 12.31 38.18
C GLU A 143 5.01 11.21 38.98
N GLN A 144 6.22 10.85 38.54
CA GLN A 144 7.08 9.85 39.20
C GLN A 144 7.99 10.45 40.30
N LYS A 145 7.87 11.73 40.59
CA LYS A 145 8.49 12.29 41.80
C LYS A 145 7.56 12.13 43.02
N PRO A 146 7.47 10.98 43.64
CA PRO A 146 6.78 10.85 44.89
C PRO A 146 7.76 11.17 46.02
N GLU A 147 7.40 12.18 46.86
CA GLU A 147 7.61 12.19 48.31
C GLU A 147 8.98 11.71 48.89
N MET A 148 10.10 12.04 48.28
CA MET A 148 11.39 11.85 48.95
C MET A 148 11.79 13.01 49.85
N GLU A 149 10.94 14.03 50.05
CA GLU A 149 11.24 15.18 50.92
C GLU A 149 10.68 15.08 52.34
N GLN A 150 10.08 13.98 52.78
CA GLN A 150 9.55 13.88 54.14
C GLN A 150 10.40 13.03 55.12
N PHE A 151 11.57 12.59 54.76
CA PHE A 151 12.51 12.04 55.73
C PHE A 151 13.51 13.12 56.21
N LYS A 152 13.05 14.14 56.92
CA LYS A 152 13.93 14.91 57.81
C LYS A 152 14.30 14.02 58.98
N LEU A 153 15.56 13.60 59.04
CA LEU A 153 16.16 13.01 60.23
C LEU A 153 15.99 14.05 61.38
N VAL A 154 15.24 13.69 62.40
CA VAL A 154 15.31 14.34 63.70
C VAL A 154 16.46 13.68 64.46
N VAL A 155 17.54 14.41 64.64
CA VAL A 155 18.64 14.10 65.56
C VAL A 155 18.44 15.00 66.79
#